data_cd701b71e7f3ff83b19587b9e6f5e701
#
_entry.id   cd701b71e7f3ff83b19587b9e6f5e701
#
_cell.length_a   1.000
_cell.length_b   1.000
_cell.length_c   1.000
_cell.angle_alpha   90.00
_cell.angle_beta   90.00
_cell.angle_gamma   90.00
#
_symmetry.space_group_name_H-M   'P 1'
#
loop_
_entity.id
_entity.type
_entity.pdbx_description
1 polymer ?
#
loop_
_entity_poly.entity_id
_entity_poly.type
_entity_poly.pdbx_seq_one_letter_code
_entity_poly.pdbx_strand_id
1 'polypeptide(L)'
;MNNVKPFSEKSASRGGKSDSGMLKSEVAYRTRLQEITNAIYAASDIDSILIDAPDAVSGLLGARRTTIYFMDGLRRELVSRFKSGNEISEIRVPVSKKSIAGYSAVSRKIVNVKDVYDAEEIAALDPLLEFDSSWDEKTGFVTRQVLAAPILFKSSLFGVVQIINRSRGGGFSLNDEKKISEIAEIIGIAFFKQRQMEASLKGRFDYLLRKHIITPEELDMAAVAASERRKALERFLVEDLEI
;
A
#
# COMPACT_ATOMS: atom_id res chain seq x y z
N MET A 1 76.66 -5.13 3.25
CA MET A 1 75.68 -6.22 3.17
C MET A 1 74.34 -5.74 3.65
N ASN A 2 73.54 -5.26 2.72
CA ASN A 2 72.17 -4.68 3.02
C ASN A 2 71.13 -5.76 2.78
N ASN A 3 70.44 -6.15 3.84
CA ASN A 3 69.37 -7.14 3.79
C ASN A 3 68.01 -6.39 3.70
N VAL A 4 67.48 -6.29 2.49
CA VAL A 4 66.13 -5.72 2.24
C VAL A 4 65.12 -6.89 2.32
N LYS A 5 64.20 -6.82 3.29
CA LYS A 5 63.07 -7.74 3.40
C LYS A 5 61.99 -7.33 2.36
N PRO A 6 61.29 -8.27 1.69
CA PRO A 6 60.21 -7.94 0.77
C PRO A 6 58.97 -7.59 1.52
N PHE A 7 58.31 -6.54 1.03
CA PHE A 7 57.00 -6.06 1.47
C PHE A 7 55.92 -7.10 1.09
N SER A 8 55.17 -7.59 2.06
CA SER A 8 54.06 -8.52 1.86
C SER A 8 52.80 -7.77 1.44
N GLU A 9 52.44 -7.84 0.17
CA GLU A 9 51.11 -7.50 -0.32
C GLU A 9 50.08 -8.55 0.13
N LYS A 10 49.35 -8.26 1.19
CA LYS A 10 48.10 -8.97 1.54
C LYS A 10 47.12 -8.01 2.19
N SER A 11 46.38 -7.20 1.42
CA SER A 11 45.13 -6.64 1.85
C SER A 11 44.33 -5.98 0.69
N ALA A 12 43.84 -6.76 -0.26
CA ALA A 12 42.93 -6.28 -1.29
C ALA A 12 42.02 -7.40 -1.82
N SER A 13 41.19 -8.04 -0.97
CA SER A 13 40.16 -8.96 -1.51
C SER A 13 38.90 -9.13 -0.65
N ARG A 14 38.68 -8.32 0.39
CA ARG A 14 37.46 -8.41 1.21
C ARG A 14 36.32 -7.42 0.82
N GLY A 15 36.57 -6.34 0.10
CA GLY A 15 35.60 -5.35 -0.33
C GLY A 15 34.70 -5.83 -1.48
N GLY A 16 35.26 -6.46 -2.49
CA GLY A 16 34.51 -6.73 -3.74
C GLY A 16 33.40 -7.77 -3.67
N LYS A 17 33.42 -8.70 -2.71
CA LYS A 17 32.33 -9.69 -2.54
C LYS A 17 31.13 -9.10 -1.81
N SER A 18 31.32 -8.17 -0.88
CA SER A 18 30.27 -7.48 -0.15
C SER A 18 29.49 -6.53 -1.07
N ASP A 19 30.20 -5.76 -1.89
CA ASP A 19 29.59 -4.80 -2.82
C ASP A 19 28.78 -5.50 -3.92
N SER A 20 29.29 -6.61 -4.47
CA SER A 20 28.54 -7.41 -5.47
C SER A 20 27.27 -8.03 -4.90
N GLY A 21 27.28 -8.45 -3.62
CA GLY A 21 26.09 -8.97 -2.94
C GLY A 21 25.03 -7.90 -2.69
N MET A 22 25.44 -6.72 -2.24
CA MET A 22 24.53 -5.59 -2.03
C MET A 22 23.92 -5.09 -3.34
N LEU A 23 24.72 -4.99 -4.41
CA LEU A 23 24.24 -4.58 -5.72
C LEU A 23 23.22 -5.56 -6.29
N LYS A 24 23.44 -6.86 -6.17
CA LYS A 24 22.47 -7.90 -6.59
C LYS A 24 21.17 -7.81 -5.82
N SER A 25 21.23 -7.57 -4.50
CA SER A 25 20.06 -7.39 -3.65
C SER A 25 19.26 -6.14 -4.04
N GLU A 26 19.93 -5.03 -4.32
CA GLU A 26 19.28 -3.78 -4.76
C GLU A 26 18.64 -3.94 -6.14
N VAL A 27 19.30 -4.58 -7.09
CA VAL A 27 18.72 -4.86 -8.41
C VAL A 27 17.48 -5.74 -8.28
N ALA A 28 17.53 -6.80 -7.47
CA ALA A 28 16.39 -7.67 -7.24
C ALA A 28 15.22 -6.91 -6.59
N TYR A 29 15.51 -6.02 -5.63
CA TYR A 29 14.50 -5.16 -5.02
C TYR A 29 13.84 -4.24 -6.07
N ARG A 30 14.64 -3.54 -6.89
CA ARG A 30 14.14 -2.62 -7.93
C ARG A 30 13.32 -3.33 -9.00
N THR A 31 13.74 -4.52 -9.43
CA THR A 31 12.97 -5.34 -10.38
C THR A 31 11.60 -5.69 -9.79
N ARG A 32 11.56 -6.16 -8.55
CA ARG A 32 10.30 -6.54 -7.90
C ARG A 32 9.39 -5.34 -7.61
N LEU A 33 9.98 -4.21 -7.22
CA LEU A 33 9.23 -2.95 -7.06
C LEU A 33 8.60 -2.51 -8.39
N GLN A 34 9.31 -2.65 -9.52
CA GLN A 34 8.78 -2.31 -10.83
C GLN A 34 7.61 -3.22 -11.23
N GLU A 35 7.68 -4.53 -10.94
CA GLU A 35 6.58 -5.47 -11.18
C GLU A 35 5.33 -5.07 -10.40
N ILE A 36 5.49 -4.75 -9.10
CA ILE A 36 4.39 -4.28 -8.24
C ILE A 36 3.82 -2.95 -8.75
N THR A 37 4.68 -2.02 -9.14
CA THR A 37 4.28 -0.72 -9.70
C THR A 37 3.43 -0.90 -10.95
N ASN A 38 3.86 -1.77 -11.86
CA ASN A 38 3.12 -2.08 -13.08
C ASN A 38 1.75 -2.70 -12.77
N ALA A 39 1.69 -3.63 -11.81
CA ALA A 39 0.43 -4.26 -11.39
C ALA A 39 -0.54 -3.23 -10.77
N ILE A 40 -0.05 -2.35 -9.88
CA ILE A 40 -0.85 -1.29 -9.27
C ILE A 40 -1.38 -0.31 -10.33
N TYR A 41 -0.56 0.07 -11.32
CA TYR A 41 -0.99 1.00 -12.37
C TYR A 41 -1.89 0.37 -13.43
N ALA A 42 -1.87 -0.94 -13.57
CA ALA A 42 -2.76 -1.71 -14.44
C ALA A 42 -4.09 -2.08 -13.77
N ALA A 43 -4.24 -1.85 -12.45
CA ALA A 43 -5.47 -2.13 -11.74
C ALA A 43 -6.65 -1.32 -12.30
N SER A 44 -7.79 -1.97 -12.47
CA SER A 44 -9.00 -1.35 -13.04
C SER A 44 -9.66 -0.34 -12.10
N ASP A 45 -9.53 -0.58 -10.80
CA ASP A 45 -10.20 0.17 -9.73
C ASP A 45 -9.40 0.12 -8.41
N ILE A 46 -9.88 0.87 -7.41
CA ILE A 46 -9.27 0.93 -6.08
C ILE A 46 -9.35 -0.43 -5.38
N ASP A 47 -10.44 -1.15 -5.53
CA ASP A 47 -10.66 -2.44 -4.86
C ASP A 47 -9.65 -3.50 -5.31
N SER A 48 -9.33 -3.54 -6.59
CA SER A 48 -8.28 -4.40 -7.14
C SER A 48 -6.93 -4.11 -6.47
N ILE A 49 -6.58 -2.84 -6.24
CA ILE A 49 -5.35 -2.48 -5.53
C ILE A 49 -5.40 -2.95 -4.07
N LEU A 50 -6.54 -2.76 -3.38
CA LEU A 50 -6.70 -3.14 -1.97
C LEU A 50 -6.59 -4.66 -1.76
N ILE A 51 -7.05 -5.44 -2.72
CA ILE A 51 -7.14 -6.90 -2.63
C ILE A 51 -5.87 -7.60 -3.15
N ASP A 52 -5.33 -7.15 -4.27
CA ASP A 52 -4.31 -7.92 -5.00
C ASP A 52 -2.87 -7.45 -4.71
N ALA A 53 -2.65 -6.19 -4.31
CA ALA A 53 -1.31 -5.68 -4.04
C ALA A 53 -0.71 -6.08 -2.67
N PRO A 54 -1.47 -6.35 -1.59
CA PRO A 54 -0.91 -6.59 -0.26
C PRO A 54 0.10 -7.75 -0.19
N ASP A 55 -0.16 -8.87 -0.86
CA ASP A 55 0.73 -10.05 -0.82
C ASP A 55 2.07 -9.77 -1.50
N ALA A 56 2.04 -9.08 -2.65
CA ALA A 56 3.26 -8.69 -3.35
C ALA A 56 4.10 -7.69 -2.53
N VAL A 57 3.45 -6.74 -1.85
CA VAL A 57 4.09 -5.78 -0.93
C VAL A 57 4.68 -6.50 0.28
N SER A 58 3.95 -7.46 0.88
CA SER A 58 4.45 -8.31 1.97
C SER A 58 5.74 -9.04 1.56
N GLY A 59 5.74 -9.65 0.38
CA GLY A 59 6.90 -10.35 -0.17
C GLY A 59 8.10 -9.43 -0.41
N LEU A 60 7.88 -8.22 -0.92
CA LEU A 60 8.93 -7.24 -1.19
C LEU A 60 9.56 -6.71 0.09
N LEU A 61 8.77 -6.41 1.11
CA LEU A 61 9.22 -5.82 2.38
C LEU A 61 9.59 -6.86 3.44
N GLY A 62 9.40 -8.15 3.15
CA GLY A 62 9.67 -9.23 4.09
C GLY A 62 8.77 -9.15 5.34
N ALA A 63 7.52 -8.75 5.15
CA ALA A 63 6.48 -8.71 6.18
C ALA A 63 5.60 -9.98 6.13
N ARG A 64 4.95 -10.32 7.25
CA ARG A 64 4.02 -11.46 7.32
C ARG A 64 2.62 -11.09 6.83
N ARG A 65 2.25 -9.81 6.94
CA ARG A 65 0.96 -9.27 6.47
C ARG A 65 1.12 -7.82 6.03
N THR A 66 0.42 -7.46 4.99
CA THR A 66 0.22 -6.06 4.56
C THR A 66 -1.27 -5.77 4.51
N THR A 67 -1.64 -4.56 4.90
CA THR A 67 -2.97 -4.01 4.71
C THR A 67 -2.83 -2.66 4.02
N ILE A 68 -3.54 -2.47 2.92
CA ILE A 68 -3.64 -1.19 2.23
C ILE A 68 -5.02 -0.63 2.52
N TYR A 69 -5.07 0.57 3.06
CA TYR A 69 -6.31 1.29 3.34
C TYR A 69 -6.49 2.44 2.37
N PHE A 70 -7.70 2.60 1.87
CA PHE A 70 -8.15 3.77 1.14
C PHE A 70 -8.91 4.72 2.07
N MET A 71 -8.81 6.04 1.86
CA MET A 71 -9.49 7.06 2.66
C MET A 71 -10.91 7.31 2.16
N ASP A 72 -11.92 6.90 2.94
CA ASP A 72 -13.29 7.36 2.81
C ASP A 72 -13.41 8.77 3.41
N GLY A 73 -13.37 9.77 2.55
CA GLY A 73 -13.40 11.17 2.99
C GLY A 73 -14.74 11.61 3.59
N LEU A 74 -15.86 10.96 3.21
CA LEU A 74 -17.18 11.31 3.73
C LEU A 74 -17.35 10.81 5.16
N ARG A 75 -16.95 9.58 5.44
CA ARG A 75 -17.05 8.98 6.78
C ARG A 75 -15.85 9.26 7.66
N ARG A 76 -14.76 9.77 7.08
CA ARG A 76 -13.45 9.95 7.75
C ARG A 76 -12.93 8.63 8.31
N GLU A 77 -12.97 7.60 7.49
CA GLU A 77 -12.51 6.25 7.81
C GLU A 77 -11.47 5.78 6.80
N LEU A 78 -10.57 4.91 7.25
CA LEU A 78 -9.70 4.11 6.43
C LEU A 78 -10.40 2.79 6.13
N VAL A 79 -10.53 2.45 4.86
CA VAL A 79 -11.22 1.25 4.39
C VAL A 79 -10.24 0.33 3.69
N SER A 80 -10.21 -0.94 4.08
CA SER A 80 -9.47 -1.99 3.39
C SER A 80 -10.38 -3.14 3.05
N ARG A 81 -10.03 -3.87 2.00
CA ARG A 81 -10.75 -5.07 1.55
C ARG A 81 -9.79 -6.23 1.38
N PHE A 82 -10.25 -7.44 1.70
CA PHE A 82 -9.46 -8.66 1.58
C PHE A 82 -10.35 -9.86 1.26
N LYS A 83 -9.76 -10.86 0.61
CA LYS A 83 -10.45 -12.12 0.32
C LYS A 83 -10.46 -13.02 1.57
N SER A 84 -11.66 -13.49 1.94
CA SER A 84 -11.88 -14.51 2.97
C SER A 84 -12.64 -15.69 2.33
N GLY A 85 -11.90 -16.69 1.86
CA GLY A 85 -12.48 -17.73 1.02
C GLY A 85 -12.99 -17.16 -0.32
N ASN A 86 -14.28 -17.33 -0.59
CA ASN A 86 -14.95 -16.81 -1.78
C ASN A 86 -15.61 -15.42 -1.56
N GLU A 87 -15.52 -14.87 -0.35
CA GLU A 87 -16.15 -13.61 0.00
C GLU A 87 -15.10 -12.49 0.14
N ILE A 88 -15.53 -11.25 -0.14
CA ILE A 88 -14.75 -10.05 0.13
C ILE A 88 -15.21 -9.50 1.47
N SER A 89 -14.28 -9.41 2.41
CA SER A 89 -14.49 -8.80 3.72
C SER A 89 -13.89 -7.40 3.75
N GLU A 90 -14.50 -6.52 4.54
CA GLU A 90 -14.10 -5.12 4.68
C GLU A 90 -13.67 -4.82 6.11
N ILE A 91 -12.60 -4.04 6.25
CA ILE A 91 -12.15 -3.48 7.52
C ILE A 91 -12.28 -1.97 7.46
N ARG A 92 -12.89 -1.37 8.48
CA ARG A 92 -12.98 0.07 8.64
C ARG A 92 -12.31 0.52 9.92
N VAL A 93 -11.47 1.54 9.82
CA VAL A 93 -10.73 2.12 10.94
C VAL A 93 -10.94 3.63 10.93
N PRO A 94 -11.42 4.25 12.00
CA PRO A 94 -11.57 5.70 12.06
C PRO A 94 -10.23 6.43 11.85
N VAL A 95 -10.26 7.55 11.12
CA VAL A 95 -9.13 8.47 11.02
C VAL A 95 -9.02 9.25 12.32
N SER A 96 -8.34 8.65 13.28
CA SER A 96 -8.19 9.18 14.63
C SER A 96 -6.85 8.75 15.22
N LYS A 97 -6.47 9.31 16.36
CA LYS A 97 -5.23 8.94 17.06
C LYS A 97 -5.32 7.61 17.83
N LYS A 98 -6.47 6.93 17.82
CA LYS A 98 -6.69 5.73 18.64
C LYS A 98 -6.11 4.44 18.06
N SER A 99 -5.77 4.40 16.78
CA SER A 99 -5.16 3.23 16.14
C SER A 99 -3.89 3.61 15.39
N ILE A 100 -2.96 2.67 15.18
CA ILE A 100 -1.69 2.93 14.50
C ILE A 100 -1.92 3.45 13.07
N ALA A 101 -2.82 2.81 12.31
CA ALA A 101 -3.16 3.28 10.97
C ALA A 101 -3.83 4.65 10.99
N GLY A 102 -4.82 4.86 11.90
CA GLY A 102 -5.48 6.14 12.10
C GLY A 102 -4.52 7.25 12.53
N TYR A 103 -3.60 6.95 13.44
CA TYR A 103 -2.57 7.88 13.88
C TYR A 103 -1.61 8.27 12.73
N SER A 104 -1.16 7.31 11.92
CA SER A 104 -0.37 7.58 10.72
C SER A 104 -1.12 8.51 9.75
N ALA A 105 -2.42 8.27 9.54
CA ALA A 105 -3.27 9.11 8.71
C ALA A 105 -3.39 10.55 9.24
N VAL A 106 -3.66 10.72 10.53
CA VAL A 106 -3.84 12.03 11.17
C VAL A 106 -2.53 12.81 11.23
N SER A 107 -1.45 12.16 11.68
CA SER A 107 -0.14 12.79 11.83
C SER A 107 0.58 13.00 10.49
N ARG A 108 0.18 12.26 9.44
CA ARG A 108 0.85 12.20 8.14
C ARG A 108 2.32 11.78 8.25
N LYS A 109 2.63 10.96 9.24
CA LYS A 109 3.98 10.46 9.52
C LYS A 109 4.04 8.95 9.39
N ILE A 110 5.21 8.45 9.06
CA ILE A 110 5.52 7.03 9.21
C ILE A 110 5.52 6.71 10.70
N VAL A 111 4.88 5.60 11.05
CA VAL A 111 4.78 5.09 12.42
C VAL A 111 5.40 3.71 12.45
N ASN A 112 6.46 3.54 13.22
CA ASN A 112 7.20 2.30 13.37
C ASN A 112 7.16 1.85 14.82
N VAL A 113 6.45 0.76 15.10
CA VAL A 113 6.27 0.18 16.43
C VAL A 113 6.96 -1.17 16.47
N LYS A 114 7.84 -1.37 17.44
CA LYS A 114 8.62 -2.60 17.60
C LYS A 114 7.85 -3.68 18.37
N ASP A 115 7.04 -3.28 19.35
CA ASP A 115 6.12 -4.17 20.05
C ASP A 115 4.83 -3.42 20.40
N VAL A 116 3.71 -3.79 19.78
CA VAL A 116 2.41 -3.16 20.01
C VAL A 116 1.85 -3.43 21.41
N TYR A 117 2.41 -4.40 22.13
CA TYR A 117 2.07 -4.70 23.53
C TYR A 117 2.95 -3.93 24.53
N ASP A 118 3.96 -3.20 24.08
CA ASP A 118 4.73 -2.27 24.91
C ASP A 118 3.96 -0.96 25.06
N ALA A 119 3.28 -0.82 26.18
CA ALA A 119 2.45 0.35 26.48
C ALA A 119 3.28 1.67 26.54
N GLU A 120 4.55 1.58 26.94
CA GLU A 120 5.44 2.75 27.00
C GLU A 120 5.82 3.20 25.59
N GLU A 121 6.15 2.27 24.68
CA GLU A 121 6.42 2.57 23.27
C GLU A 121 5.20 3.21 22.58
N ILE A 122 4.02 2.67 22.80
CA ILE A 122 2.76 3.19 22.24
C ILE A 122 2.44 4.59 22.80
N ALA A 123 2.50 4.78 24.11
CA ALA A 123 2.22 6.06 24.76
C ALA A 123 3.23 7.15 24.39
N ALA A 124 4.48 6.78 24.10
CA ALA A 124 5.52 7.71 23.65
C ALA A 124 5.23 8.29 22.23
N LEU A 125 4.46 7.59 21.40
CA LEU A 125 4.02 8.09 20.10
C LEU A 125 2.86 9.10 20.26
N ASP A 126 1.82 8.72 20.99
CA ASP A 126 0.70 9.58 21.37
C ASP A 126 -0.05 8.96 22.57
N PRO A 127 -0.42 9.75 23.60
CA PRO A 127 -1.14 9.23 24.78
C PRO A 127 -2.53 8.66 24.48
N LEU A 128 -3.11 8.97 23.32
CA LEU A 128 -4.41 8.48 22.88
C LEU A 128 -4.32 7.23 21.99
N LEU A 129 -3.08 6.82 21.65
CA LEU A 129 -2.87 5.67 20.80
C LEU A 129 -3.06 4.38 21.60
N GLU A 130 -3.86 3.48 21.05
CA GLU A 130 -4.15 2.18 21.62
C GLU A 130 -3.94 1.10 20.56
N PHE A 131 -3.58 -0.10 21.01
CA PHE A 131 -3.57 -1.28 20.15
C PHE A 131 -4.79 -2.15 20.47
N ASP A 132 -5.63 -2.39 19.46
CA ASP A 132 -6.80 -3.27 19.57
C ASP A 132 -6.40 -4.71 19.22
N SER A 133 -6.29 -5.57 20.24
CA SER A 133 -5.95 -7.00 20.11
C SER A 133 -7.11 -7.86 19.62
N SER A 134 -8.30 -7.33 19.48
CA SER A 134 -9.52 -8.10 19.15
C SER A 134 -9.41 -8.86 17.81
N TRP A 135 -8.63 -8.33 16.84
CA TRP A 135 -8.33 -9.00 15.59
C TRP A 135 -7.36 -10.17 15.77
N ASP A 136 -6.37 -10.03 16.65
CA ASP A 136 -5.43 -11.10 16.99
C ASP A 136 -6.17 -12.27 17.62
N GLU A 137 -7.07 -11.97 18.56
CA GLU A 137 -7.92 -12.96 19.22
C GLU A 137 -8.85 -13.70 18.25
N LYS A 138 -9.48 -12.96 17.33
CA LYS A 138 -10.39 -13.55 16.32
C LYS A 138 -9.67 -14.39 15.29
N THR A 139 -8.46 -14.02 14.89
CA THR A 139 -7.76 -14.66 13.76
C THR A 139 -6.66 -15.63 14.20
N GLY A 140 -6.27 -15.62 15.49
CA GLY A 140 -5.10 -16.35 15.99
C GLY A 140 -3.76 -15.81 15.47
N PHE A 141 -3.75 -14.68 14.77
CA PHE A 141 -2.54 -14.04 14.28
C PHE A 141 -2.05 -12.99 15.27
N VAL A 142 -0.92 -13.25 15.90
CA VAL A 142 -0.35 -12.34 16.91
C VAL A 142 0.41 -11.21 16.21
N THR A 143 -0.09 -10.00 16.36
CA THR A 143 0.58 -8.76 15.91
C THR A 143 1.62 -8.36 16.94
N ARG A 144 2.85 -8.11 16.51
CA ARG A 144 3.90 -7.58 17.37
C ARG A 144 4.47 -6.28 16.81
N GLN A 145 4.95 -6.31 15.58
CA GLN A 145 5.61 -5.19 14.95
C GLN A 145 4.70 -4.60 13.90
N VAL A 146 4.58 -3.28 13.89
CA VAL A 146 3.77 -2.57 12.91
C VAL A 146 4.58 -1.41 12.34
N LEU A 147 4.64 -1.34 11.02
CA LEU A 147 5.14 -0.18 10.28
C LEU A 147 4.02 0.34 9.39
N ALA A 148 3.56 1.56 9.64
CA ALA A 148 2.51 2.21 8.88
C ALA A 148 3.03 3.48 8.21
N ALA A 149 2.68 3.67 6.93
CA ALA A 149 3.03 4.87 6.18
C ALA A 149 1.78 5.49 5.56
N PRO A 150 1.60 6.81 5.64
CA PRO A 150 0.48 7.49 5.01
C PRO A 150 0.67 7.49 3.49
N ILE A 151 -0.41 7.18 2.76
CA ILE A 151 -0.47 7.25 1.31
C ILE A 151 -0.84 8.69 0.95
N LEU A 152 0.15 9.45 0.50
CA LEU A 152 -0.01 10.85 0.16
C LEU A 152 0.20 11.06 -1.35
N PHE A 153 -0.61 11.93 -1.95
CA PHE A 153 -0.32 12.50 -3.25
C PHE A 153 -0.43 14.03 -3.18
N LYS A 154 0.65 14.72 -3.49
CA LYS A 154 0.81 16.14 -3.16
C LYS A 154 0.57 16.35 -1.65
N SER A 155 -0.39 17.15 -1.27
CA SER A 155 -0.73 17.38 0.15
C SER A 155 -1.96 16.62 0.63
N SER A 156 -2.57 15.79 -0.24
CA SER A 156 -3.80 15.08 0.08
C SER A 156 -3.52 13.68 0.60
N LEU A 157 -4.26 13.28 1.64
CA LEU A 157 -4.24 11.92 2.17
C LEU A 157 -5.20 11.05 1.37
N PHE A 158 -4.70 9.94 0.82
CA PHE A 158 -5.47 8.95 0.08
C PHE A 158 -5.65 7.64 0.84
N GLY A 159 -4.87 7.41 1.90
CA GLY A 159 -4.96 6.18 2.67
C GLY A 159 -3.75 5.95 3.57
N VAL A 160 -3.56 4.69 3.95
CA VAL A 160 -2.40 4.20 4.73
C VAL A 160 -2.01 2.83 4.21
N VAL A 161 -0.73 2.56 4.08
CA VAL A 161 -0.20 1.21 3.93
C VAL A 161 0.44 0.79 5.25
N GLN A 162 0.05 -0.39 5.75
CA GLN A 162 0.51 -0.96 7.01
C GLN A 162 1.07 -2.35 6.78
N ILE A 163 2.30 -2.61 7.27
CA ILE A 163 2.91 -3.93 7.28
C ILE A 163 3.08 -4.40 8.70
N ILE A 164 2.91 -5.70 8.91
CA ILE A 164 2.86 -6.33 10.23
C ILE A 164 3.84 -7.49 10.28
N ASN A 165 4.58 -7.57 11.36
CA ASN A 165 5.53 -8.62 11.70
C ASN A 165 6.57 -8.91 10.62
N ARG A 166 7.83 -8.70 10.94
CA ARG A 166 8.93 -9.03 10.04
C ARG A 166 9.10 -10.55 9.94
N SER A 167 9.15 -11.10 8.73
CA SER A 167 9.21 -12.55 8.48
C SER A 167 10.47 -13.22 9.04
N ARG A 168 11.58 -12.47 9.12
CA ARG A 168 12.88 -12.97 9.60
C ARG A 168 13.21 -12.55 11.03
N GLY A 169 12.23 -12.08 11.81
CA GLY A 169 12.42 -11.53 13.14
C GLY A 169 13.07 -10.13 13.13
N GLY A 170 13.25 -9.57 14.34
CA GLY A 170 13.70 -8.18 14.52
C GLY A 170 12.61 -7.16 14.18
N GLY A 171 12.85 -5.88 14.46
CA GLY A 171 11.95 -4.78 14.09
C GLY A 171 12.15 -4.32 12.65
N PHE A 172 11.27 -3.45 12.18
CA PHE A 172 11.45 -2.75 10.91
C PHE A 172 12.55 -1.69 11.04
N SER A 173 13.44 -1.63 10.05
CA SER A 173 14.57 -0.71 10.02
C SER A 173 14.23 0.61 9.33
N LEU A 174 15.10 1.61 9.45
CA LEU A 174 15.00 2.86 8.67
C LEU A 174 14.99 2.61 7.14
N ASN A 175 15.61 1.53 6.67
CA ASN A 175 15.55 1.16 5.27
C ASN A 175 14.16 0.61 4.89
N ASP A 176 13.49 -0.09 5.80
CA ASP A 176 12.11 -0.55 5.59
C ASP A 176 11.14 0.65 5.58
N GLU A 177 11.39 1.69 6.39
CA GLU A 177 10.63 2.95 6.35
C GLU A 177 10.77 3.68 5.00
N LYS A 178 11.97 3.73 4.42
CA LYS A 178 12.16 4.28 3.07
C LYS A 178 11.41 3.48 2.01
N LYS A 179 11.50 2.16 2.08
CA LYS A 179 10.84 1.26 1.12
C LYS A 179 9.31 1.34 1.19
N ILE A 180 8.73 1.38 2.39
CA ILE A 180 7.27 1.53 2.53
C ILE A 180 6.81 2.91 2.05
N SER A 181 7.63 3.95 2.22
CA SER A 181 7.36 5.29 1.70
C SER A 181 7.33 5.30 0.16
N GLU A 182 8.28 4.63 -0.51
CA GLU A 182 8.26 4.48 -1.98
C GLU A 182 6.97 3.78 -2.46
N ILE A 183 6.54 2.73 -1.77
CA ILE A 183 5.29 2.01 -2.09
C ILE A 183 4.07 2.89 -1.84
N ALA A 184 4.03 3.61 -0.72
CA ALA A 184 2.95 4.54 -0.41
C ALA A 184 2.79 5.63 -1.48
N GLU A 185 3.90 6.15 -2.01
CA GLU A 185 3.88 7.13 -3.10
C GLU A 185 3.30 6.54 -4.40
N ILE A 186 3.72 5.32 -4.78
CA ILE A 186 3.19 4.61 -5.96
C ILE A 186 1.68 4.40 -5.85
N ILE A 187 1.21 3.92 -4.69
CA ILE A 187 -0.23 3.72 -4.43
C ILE A 187 -0.97 5.06 -4.43
N GLY A 188 -0.38 6.11 -3.88
CA GLY A 188 -0.97 7.46 -3.87
C GLY A 188 -1.24 8.01 -5.25
N ILE A 189 -0.31 7.81 -6.18
CA ILE A 189 -0.48 8.18 -7.61
C ILE A 189 -1.62 7.36 -8.23
N ALA A 190 -1.68 6.05 -7.97
CA ALA A 190 -2.72 5.18 -8.50
C ALA A 190 -4.11 5.57 -7.97
N PHE A 191 -4.25 5.75 -6.67
CA PHE A 191 -5.51 6.19 -6.04
C PHE A 191 -5.97 7.55 -6.55
N PHE A 192 -5.05 8.50 -6.74
CA PHE A 192 -5.37 9.79 -7.32
C PHE A 192 -5.90 9.65 -8.75
N LYS A 193 -5.25 8.83 -9.59
CA LYS A 193 -5.71 8.57 -10.97
C LYS A 193 -7.09 7.94 -10.99
N GLN A 194 -7.35 6.93 -10.19
CA GLN A 194 -8.66 6.27 -10.12
C GLN A 194 -9.77 7.26 -9.72
N ARG A 195 -9.54 8.09 -8.68
CA ARG A 195 -10.50 9.14 -8.31
C ARG A 195 -10.74 10.16 -9.41
N GLN A 196 -9.70 10.53 -10.17
CA GLN A 196 -9.87 11.44 -11.30
C GLN A 196 -10.69 10.79 -12.43
N MET A 197 -10.47 9.51 -12.72
CA MET A 197 -11.25 8.78 -13.71
C MET A 197 -12.74 8.70 -13.32
N GLU A 198 -13.05 8.31 -12.08
CA GLU A 198 -14.40 8.29 -11.55
C GLU A 198 -15.09 9.67 -11.62
N ALA A 199 -14.38 10.73 -11.21
CA ALA A 199 -14.91 12.09 -11.28
C ALA A 199 -15.12 12.54 -12.72
N SER A 200 -14.24 12.18 -13.64
CA SER A 200 -14.37 12.51 -15.08
C SER A 200 -15.54 11.77 -15.71
N LEU A 201 -15.71 10.47 -15.43
CA LEU A 201 -16.85 9.69 -15.90
C LEU A 201 -18.17 10.30 -15.41
N LYS A 202 -18.30 10.53 -14.10
CA LYS A 202 -19.50 11.13 -13.53
C LYS A 202 -19.81 12.51 -14.14
N GLY A 203 -18.80 13.35 -14.36
CA GLY A 203 -18.97 14.66 -14.99
C GLY A 203 -19.42 14.59 -16.45
N ARG A 204 -18.85 13.66 -17.26
CA ARG A 204 -19.20 13.48 -18.68
C ARG A 204 -20.61 12.94 -18.88
N PHE A 205 -21.09 12.10 -17.99
CA PHE A 205 -22.41 11.47 -18.08
C PHE A 205 -23.40 12.00 -17.04
N ASP A 206 -23.13 13.18 -16.46
CA ASP A 206 -23.94 13.82 -15.44
C ASP A 206 -25.41 14.04 -15.91
N TYR A 207 -25.65 14.29 -17.20
CA TYR A 207 -26.99 14.36 -17.75
C TYR A 207 -27.76 13.04 -17.61
N LEU A 208 -27.12 11.90 -17.97
CA LEU A 208 -27.75 10.58 -17.89
C LEU A 208 -28.04 10.19 -16.43
N LEU A 209 -27.10 10.50 -15.54
CA LEU A 209 -27.26 10.26 -14.09
C LEU A 209 -28.39 11.10 -13.49
N ARG A 210 -28.44 12.41 -13.80
CA ARG A 210 -29.51 13.30 -13.31
C ARG A 210 -30.90 12.98 -13.85
N LYS A 211 -31.00 12.45 -15.05
CA LYS A 211 -32.25 12.00 -15.65
C LYS A 211 -32.65 10.59 -15.26
N HIS A 212 -31.86 9.93 -14.40
CA HIS A 212 -32.05 8.54 -14.00
C HIS A 212 -32.16 7.56 -15.18
N ILE A 213 -31.48 7.88 -16.29
CA ILE A 213 -31.38 6.99 -17.47
C ILE A 213 -30.40 5.85 -17.18
N ILE A 214 -29.38 6.12 -16.39
CA ILE A 214 -28.39 5.16 -15.91
C ILE A 214 -28.04 5.49 -14.45
N THR A 215 -27.84 4.45 -13.63
CA THR A 215 -27.35 4.62 -12.26
C THR A 215 -25.83 4.77 -12.23
N PRO A 216 -25.23 5.29 -11.15
CA PRO A 216 -23.77 5.31 -11.00
C PRO A 216 -23.14 3.93 -11.14
N GLU A 217 -23.77 2.91 -10.54
CA GLU A 217 -23.32 1.52 -10.56
C GLU A 217 -23.34 0.94 -11.99
N GLU A 218 -24.42 1.22 -12.74
CA GLU A 218 -24.54 0.79 -14.14
C GLU A 218 -23.53 1.50 -15.03
N LEU A 219 -23.24 2.78 -14.78
CA LEU A 219 -22.21 3.53 -15.51
C LEU A 219 -20.81 2.96 -15.26
N ASP A 220 -20.51 2.61 -14.01
CA ASP A 220 -19.22 1.99 -13.65
C ASP A 220 -19.09 0.60 -14.30
N MET A 221 -20.14 -0.24 -14.28
CA MET A 221 -20.15 -1.53 -14.97
C MET A 221 -20.00 -1.38 -16.50
N ALA A 222 -20.68 -0.40 -17.09
CA ALA A 222 -20.56 -0.12 -18.52
C ALA A 222 -19.13 0.32 -18.90
N ALA A 223 -18.48 1.11 -18.03
CA ALA A 223 -17.09 1.53 -18.25
C ALA A 223 -16.12 0.33 -18.26
N VAL A 224 -16.28 -0.61 -17.34
CA VAL A 224 -15.50 -1.84 -17.29
C VAL A 224 -15.74 -2.69 -18.56
N ALA A 225 -16.99 -2.95 -18.90
CA ALA A 225 -17.36 -3.75 -20.07
C ALA A 225 -16.88 -3.11 -21.40
N ALA A 226 -16.95 -1.79 -21.51
CA ALA A 226 -16.42 -1.07 -22.68
C ALA A 226 -14.89 -1.22 -22.79
N SER A 227 -14.19 -1.14 -21.66
CA SER A 227 -12.74 -1.32 -21.59
C SER A 227 -12.33 -2.74 -22.01
N GLU A 228 -12.99 -3.78 -21.52
CA GLU A 228 -12.76 -5.18 -21.92
C GLU A 228 -12.96 -5.39 -23.40
N ARG A 229 -13.96 -4.75 -24.00
CA ARG A 229 -14.25 -4.81 -25.43
C ARG A 229 -13.44 -3.83 -26.27
N ARG A 230 -12.53 -3.07 -25.65
CA ARG A 230 -11.70 -2.01 -26.30
C ARG A 230 -12.54 -0.99 -27.06
N LYS A 231 -13.74 -0.68 -26.55
CA LYS A 231 -14.63 0.35 -27.10
C LYS A 231 -14.56 1.63 -26.25
N ALA A 232 -14.80 2.78 -26.87
CA ALA A 232 -15.08 4.00 -26.12
C ALA A 232 -16.42 3.86 -25.38
N LEU A 233 -16.51 4.33 -24.14
CA LEU A 233 -17.68 4.16 -23.30
C LEU A 233 -18.95 4.75 -23.93
N GLU A 234 -18.86 5.92 -24.57
CA GLU A 234 -19.99 6.52 -25.30
C GLU A 234 -20.54 5.62 -26.40
N ARG A 235 -19.63 4.99 -27.15
CA ARG A 235 -20.01 4.07 -28.21
C ARG A 235 -20.60 2.78 -27.65
N PHE A 236 -20.09 2.31 -26.52
CA PHE A 236 -20.64 1.14 -25.84
C PHE A 236 -22.04 1.40 -25.29
N LEU A 237 -22.27 2.58 -24.69
CA LEU A 237 -23.61 2.97 -24.19
C LEU A 237 -24.63 3.03 -25.34
N VAL A 238 -24.26 3.59 -26.48
CA VAL A 238 -25.16 3.72 -27.63
C VAL A 238 -25.37 2.40 -28.38
N GLU A 239 -24.28 1.67 -28.69
CA GLU A 239 -24.33 0.49 -29.57
C GLU A 239 -24.69 -0.79 -28.84
N ASP A 240 -24.29 -0.97 -27.57
CA ASP A 240 -24.46 -2.20 -26.82
C ASP A 240 -25.55 -2.09 -25.72
N LEU A 241 -25.86 -0.91 -25.22
CA LEU A 241 -26.88 -0.67 -24.17
C LEU A 241 -28.05 0.19 -24.67
N GLU A 242 -28.01 0.71 -25.89
CA GLU A 242 -29.08 1.52 -26.50
C GLU A 242 -29.46 2.77 -25.66
N ILE A 243 -28.50 3.37 -24.94
CA ILE A 243 -28.69 4.55 -24.07
C ILE A 243 -28.26 5.82 -24.76
#